data_0832f2828dec74d3203a644c2f506dad
#
_entry.id   0832f2828dec74d3203a644c2f506dad
#
_cell.length_a   1.000
_cell.length_b   1.000
_cell.length_c   1.000
_cell.angle_alpha   90.00
_cell.angle_beta   90.00
_cell.angle_gamma   90.00
#
_symmetry.space_group_name_H-M   'P 1'
#
loop_
_entity.id
_entity.type
_entity.pdbx_description
1 polymer ?
#
loop_
_entity_poly.entity_id
_entity_poly.type
_entity_poly.pdbx_seq_one_letter_code
_entity_poly.pdbx_strand_id
1 'polypeptide(L)'
;MAISPVYVLNGVFLTAEAKSAESINLDWILMRRAHVKPCFATVALLAALLSAEHLPAAQNSLGQAESLLSKGATAEAVVVLRQIVTDDPGNVDAHLLLGTALALMGERGESIKQMAVAVQLRPDSAGGHNQYGMVLSRFIELKTARQEFEKALELDPGLAEAHVNLSLILAQAGELISAGDHLDQAIKLQGRVPAAAYTHYLRAKIWGAQNRIDKSIGELETSIQLRPEYAEAWSDLGGMRRLSLDSSGAVQALEKAVALNPHDSTAQYRLGQLYLQDGETVKALDHLKIALLGDPFDVATLYSLDRALRKAGKLEEAKPIEKQLADLRAKSDRASTVALAASRLNDEGIAMERSGDVRAALAKYRAALDLDPSGTGFQLNYGLALCRLGRWDDGIAELREVLRLDPDNQEAAKALYIAVDQARAQPGDTRKRR
;
A
#
# COMPACT_ATOMS: atom_id res chain seq x y z
N MET A 1 5.65 35.69 -16.35
CA MET A 1 6.34 34.66 -15.62
C MET A 1 5.30 33.59 -15.35
N ALA A 2 5.40 32.47 -16.05
CA ALA A 2 4.45 31.37 -15.93
C ALA A 2 4.82 30.57 -14.67
N ILE A 3 3.90 30.49 -13.70
CA ILE A 3 4.02 29.64 -12.52
C ILE A 3 3.79 28.22 -13.01
N SER A 4 4.82 27.39 -12.96
CA SER A 4 4.70 25.96 -13.24
C SER A 4 3.70 25.34 -12.25
N PRO A 5 2.77 24.48 -12.71
CA PRO A 5 1.82 23.85 -11.82
C PRO A 5 2.55 22.92 -10.84
N VAL A 6 2.32 23.15 -9.57
CA VAL A 6 2.79 22.30 -8.47
C VAL A 6 1.81 21.14 -8.34
N TYR A 7 2.27 19.91 -8.59
CA TYR A 7 1.47 18.71 -8.41
C TYR A 7 1.62 18.21 -6.99
N VAL A 8 0.50 18.11 -6.28
CA VAL A 8 0.45 17.45 -4.96
C VAL A 8 0.06 15.99 -5.18
N LEU A 9 1.03 15.14 -5.43
CA LEU A 9 0.86 13.69 -5.37
C LEU A 9 1.36 13.21 -4.01
N ASN A 10 0.47 12.68 -3.19
CA ASN A 10 0.76 12.20 -1.83
C ASN A 10 1.28 13.26 -0.84
N GLY A 11 0.83 14.50 -0.93
CA GLY A 11 1.24 15.54 0.01
C GLY A 11 2.67 16.05 -0.15
N VAL A 12 3.34 15.74 -1.27
CA VAL A 12 4.68 16.23 -1.60
C VAL A 12 4.56 17.23 -2.75
N PHE A 13 5.10 18.42 -2.58
CA PHE A 13 5.31 19.37 -3.67
C PHE A 13 6.42 18.83 -4.59
N LEU A 14 6.04 18.30 -5.75
CA LEU A 14 7.01 17.92 -6.79
C LEU A 14 7.11 19.06 -7.80
N THR A 15 8.24 19.72 -7.83
CA THR A 15 8.60 20.61 -8.95
C THR A 15 9.03 19.73 -10.14
N ALA A 16 8.78 20.19 -11.36
CA ALA A 16 8.95 19.45 -12.61
C ALA A 16 10.41 19.00 -12.95
N GLU A 17 11.33 19.08 -12.00
CA GLU A 17 12.75 18.68 -12.16
C GLU A 17 13.17 17.49 -11.29
N ALA A 18 12.26 16.84 -10.54
CA ALA A 18 12.62 15.65 -9.80
C ALA A 18 12.76 14.45 -10.75
N LYS A 19 13.99 14.04 -10.99
CA LYS A 19 14.34 12.80 -11.67
C LYS A 19 13.69 11.62 -10.96
N SER A 20 13.02 10.76 -11.76
CA SER A 20 12.42 9.46 -11.37
C SER A 20 11.47 9.52 -10.18
N ALA A 21 10.20 9.88 -10.44
CA ALA A 21 9.13 9.54 -9.53
C ALA A 21 9.01 8.00 -9.51
N GLU A 22 9.38 7.39 -8.38
CA GLU A 22 9.03 6.00 -8.12
C GLU A 22 7.52 5.87 -8.27
N SER A 23 7.10 4.99 -9.19
CA SER A 23 5.72 4.70 -9.50
C SER A 23 4.98 4.29 -8.24
N ILE A 24 4.01 5.10 -7.81
CA ILE A 24 3.04 4.67 -6.82
C ILE A 24 2.07 3.76 -7.57
N ASN A 25 2.44 2.50 -7.64
CA ASN A 25 1.66 1.46 -8.27
C ASN A 25 0.47 1.12 -7.35
N LEU A 26 -0.71 0.82 -7.92
CA LEU A 26 -1.81 0.19 -7.18
C LEU A 26 -1.37 -1.08 -6.45
N ASP A 27 -0.30 -1.73 -6.94
CA ASP A 27 0.36 -2.86 -6.27
C ASP A 27 0.90 -2.53 -4.88
N TRP A 28 1.17 -1.25 -4.57
CA TRP A 28 1.58 -0.82 -3.23
C TRP A 28 0.45 -0.96 -2.20
N ILE A 29 -0.79 -0.87 -2.64
CA ILE A 29 -1.97 -1.10 -1.80
C ILE A 29 -2.20 -2.60 -1.58
N LEU A 30 -1.69 -3.48 -2.46
CA LEU A 30 -1.84 -4.93 -2.40
C LEU A 30 -0.63 -5.67 -1.80
N MET A 31 0.53 -5.02 -1.65
CA MET A 31 1.71 -5.65 -1.03
C MET A 31 1.68 -5.55 0.52
N ARG A 32 0.91 -6.41 1.15
CA ARG A 32 1.25 -6.93 2.46
C ARG A 32 2.32 -8.00 2.27
N ARG A 33 3.57 -7.69 2.61
CA ARG A 33 4.67 -8.54 3.11
C ARG A 33 6.01 -8.16 2.52
N ALA A 34 6.71 -7.26 3.16
CA ALA A 34 8.17 -7.34 3.23
C ALA A 34 8.65 -6.66 4.51
N HIS A 35 9.30 -7.43 5.37
CA HIS A 35 10.02 -6.94 6.54
C HIS A 35 11.21 -6.11 6.08
N VAL A 36 11.16 -4.81 6.25
CA VAL A 36 12.35 -3.95 6.21
C VAL A 36 12.67 -3.53 7.63
N LYS A 37 13.83 -3.97 8.11
CA LYS A 37 14.37 -3.62 9.43
C LYS A 37 14.66 -2.13 9.51
N PRO A 38 14.32 -1.44 10.62
CA PRO A 38 14.72 -0.05 10.83
C PRO A 38 16.19 -0.02 11.28
N CYS A 39 17.05 0.47 10.43
CA CYS A 39 18.40 0.83 10.82
C CYS A 39 18.82 2.08 10.04
N PHE A 40 19.11 3.14 10.75
CA PHE A 40 19.68 4.45 10.39
C PHE A 40 18.86 5.71 10.72
N ALA A 41 17.59 5.63 11.11
CA ALA A 41 16.83 6.85 11.45
C ALA A 41 17.18 7.45 12.84
N THR A 42 17.71 6.64 13.76
CA THR A 42 17.95 7.07 15.16
C THR A 42 19.21 7.92 15.36
N VAL A 43 20.23 7.76 14.50
CA VAL A 43 21.49 8.54 14.63
C VAL A 43 21.34 9.93 14.02
N ALA A 44 20.56 10.09 12.96
CA ALA A 44 20.28 11.39 12.35
C ALA A 44 19.39 12.28 13.24
N LEU A 45 18.50 11.68 14.04
CA LEU A 45 17.63 12.43 14.95
C LEU A 45 18.41 13.04 16.14
N LEU A 46 19.43 12.35 16.67
CA LEU A 46 20.28 12.89 17.75
C LEU A 46 21.19 14.02 17.25
N ALA A 47 21.70 13.95 16.02
CA ALA A 47 22.52 15.00 15.43
C ALA A 47 21.72 16.27 15.12
N ALA A 48 20.45 16.12 14.68
CA ALA A 48 19.55 17.24 14.42
C ALA A 48 19.10 17.94 15.72
N LEU A 49 18.94 17.19 16.82
CA LEU A 49 18.56 17.76 18.12
C LEU A 49 19.71 18.54 18.79
N LEU A 50 20.97 18.20 18.49
CA LEU A 50 22.16 18.90 19.06
C LEU A 50 22.55 20.15 18.29
N SER A 51 22.07 20.32 17.02
CA SER A 51 22.32 21.53 16.22
C SER A 51 21.18 22.58 16.29
N ALA A 52 20.07 22.25 16.94
CA ALA A 52 18.88 23.13 16.99
C ALA A 52 18.99 24.27 18.03
N GLU A 53 20.05 24.33 18.85
CA GLU A 53 20.12 25.32 19.94
C GLU A 53 20.45 26.76 19.53
N HIS A 54 20.70 27.06 18.27
CA HIS A 54 21.10 28.43 17.85
C HIS A 54 20.59 28.87 16.47
N LEU A 55 19.33 28.60 16.11
CA LEU A 55 18.68 29.30 15.00
C LEU A 55 17.99 30.57 15.55
N PRO A 56 18.30 31.76 15.04
CA PRO A 56 17.65 32.98 15.53
C PRO A 56 16.16 32.93 15.22
N ALA A 57 15.32 33.26 16.22
CA ALA A 57 13.87 33.21 16.21
C ALA A 57 13.18 34.00 15.08
N ALA A 58 13.92 34.74 14.28
CA ALA A 58 13.40 35.61 13.20
C ALA A 58 13.30 34.91 11.82
N GLN A 59 13.63 33.60 11.67
CA GLN A 59 13.70 32.93 10.37
C GLN A 59 12.76 31.75 10.17
N ASN A 60 11.97 31.37 11.17
CA ASN A 60 11.04 30.26 11.07
C ASN A 60 9.74 30.73 10.38
N SER A 61 9.64 30.54 9.07
CA SER A 61 8.43 30.88 8.30
C SER A 61 7.87 29.63 7.62
N LEU A 62 6.56 29.64 7.34
CA LEU A 62 5.93 28.59 6.54
C LEU A 62 6.64 28.40 5.20
N GLY A 63 7.03 29.51 4.52
CA GLY A 63 7.77 29.45 3.26
C GLY A 63 9.14 28.77 3.38
N GLN A 64 9.81 28.87 4.55
CA GLN A 64 11.02 28.10 4.80
C GLN A 64 10.74 26.60 4.92
N ALA A 65 9.70 26.24 5.65
CA ALA A 65 9.30 24.84 5.79
C ALA A 65 8.88 24.23 4.44
N GLU A 66 8.12 24.95 3.63
CA GLU A 66 7.75 24.55 2.27
C GLU A 66 8.98 24.37 1.37
N SER A 67 9.94 25.28 1.44
CA SER A 67 11.20 25.16 0.71
C SER A 67 12.03 23.95 1.14
N LEU A 68 12.06 23.60 2.44
CA LEU A 68 12.72 22.42 2.94
C LEU A 68 12.01 21.15 2.46
N LEU A 69 10.68 21.10 2.51
CA LEU A 69 9.89 19.98 2.01
C LEU A 69 10.10 19.75 0.51
N SER A 70 10.12 20.82 -0.28
CA SER A 70 10.38 20.75 -1.74
C SER A 70 11.78 20.21 -2.10
N LYS A 71 12.75 20.40 -1.20
CA LYS A 71 14.12 19.87 -1.30
C LYS A 71 14.28 18.46 -0.72
N GLY A 72 13.21 17.88 -0.17
CA GLY A 72 13.27 16.58 0.53
C GLY A 72 13.91 16.62 1.92
N ALA A 73 14.21 17.80 2.46
CA ALA A 73 14.76 18.00 3.79
C ALA A 73 13.65 17.94 4.87
N THR A 74 12.92 16.80 4.90
CA THR A 74 11.69 16.64 5.68
C THR A 74 11.92 16.74 7.19
N ALA A 75 13.04 16.20 7.71
CA ALA A 75 13.36 16.28 9.14
C ALA A 75 13.59 17.72 9.60
N GLU A 76 14.28 18.52 8.77
CA GLU A 76 14.53 19.94 9.07
C GLU A 76 13.23 20.75 8.99
N ALA A 77 12.35 20.44 8.02
CA ALA A 77 11.03 21.05 7.92
C ALA A 77 10.18 20.78 9.17
N VAL A 78 10.21 19.55 9.70
CA VAL A 78 9.50 19.19 10.95
C VAL A 78 9.98 20.03 12.13
N VAL A 79 11.29 20.29 12.27
CA VAL A 79 11.83 21.15 13.34
C VAL A 79 11.27 22.56 13.23
N VAL A 80 11.31 23.16 12.04
CA VAL A 80 10.78 24.52 11.79
C VAL A 80 9.27 24.56 12.07
N LEU A 81 8.51 23.57 11.57
CA LEU A 81 7.04 23.52 11.74
C LEU A 81 6.65 23.31 13.20
N ARG A 82 7.38 22.49 13.97
CA ARG A 82 7.14 22.34 15.42
C ARG A 82 7.32 23.66 16.15
N GLN A 83 8.32 24.45 15.78
CA GLN A 83 8.49 25.77 16.38
C GLN A 83 7.31 26.69 16.04
N ILE A 84 6.87 26.71 14.77
CA ILE A 84 5.74 27.53 14.35
C ILE A 84 4.46 27.18 15.13
N VAL A 85 4.10 25.87 15.23
CA VAL A 85 2.89 25.45 15.97
C VAL A 85 3.04 25.64 17.50
N THR A 86 4.26 25.75 18.00
CA THR A 86 4.52 26.09 19.42
C THR A 86 4.28 27.59 19.67
N ASP A 87 4.77 28.44 18.76
CA ASP A 87 4.65 29.89 18.85
C ASP A 87 3.23 30.37 18.50
N ASP A 88 2.57 29.70 17.56
CA ASP A 88 1.19 29.95 17.13
C ASP A 88 0.40 28.64 17.02
N PRO A 89 -0.21 28.14 18.12
CA PRO A 89 -1.02 26.92 18.10
C PRO A 89 -2.31 27.03 17.27
N GLY A 90 -2.70 28.22 16.82
CA GLY A 90 -3.84 28.46 15.93
C GLY A 90 -3.49 28.39 14.44
N ASN A 91 -2.22 28.20 14.08
CA ASN A 91 -1.77 28.20 12.70
C ASN A 91 -2.15 26.91 11.97
N VAL A 92 -3.28 26.94 11.31
CA VAL A 92 -3.85 25.78 10.59
C VAL A 92 -2.88 25.24 9.52
N ASP A 93 -2.27 26.13 8.76
CA ASP A 93 -1.40 25.74 7.64
C ASP A 93 -0.11 25.09 8.16
N ALA A 94 0.43 25.55 9.30
CA ALA A 94 1.54 24.89 9.98
C ALA A 94 1.19 23.49 10.47
N HIS A 95 -0.01 23.30 11.04
CA HIS A 95 -0.49 21.98 11.47
C HIS A 95 -0.65 21.02 10.27
N LEU A 96 -1.21 21.47 9.13
CA LEU A 96 -1.34 20.67 7.91
C LEU A 96 0.02 20.28 7.34
N LEU A 97 0.96 21.22 7.24
CA LEU A 97 2.31 20.94 6.75
C LEU A 97 3.08 20.01 7.71
N LEU A 98 2.97 20.23 9.02
CA LEU A 98 3.60 19.35 10.02
C LEU A 98 3.04 17.95 9.97
N GLY A 99 1.72 17.80 9.90
CA GLY A 99 1.07 16.50 9.75
C GLY A 99 1.52 15.76 8.49
N THR A 100 1.61 16.48 7.36
CA THR A 100 2.12 15.92 6.09
C THR A 100 3.59 15.50 6.21
N ALA A 101 4.45 16.36 6.76
CA ALA A 101 5.88 16.07 6.93
C ALA A 101 6.11 14.86 7.84
N LEU A 102 5.38 14.75 8.95
CA LEU A 102 5.40 13.61 9.86
C LEU A 102 4.91 12.32 9.18
N ALA A 103 3.89 12.42 8.32
CA ALA A 103 3.44 11.28 7.53
C ALA A 103 4.53 10.77 6.58
N LEU A 104 5.29 11.67 5.94
CA LEU A 104 6.42 11.30 5.09
C LEU A 104 7.52 10.58 5.87
N MET A 105 7.73 10.94 7.14
CA MET A 105 8.68 10.28 8.04
C MET A 105 8.13 8.98 8.65
N GLY A 106 6.86 8.64 8.45
CA GLY A 106 6.21 7.47 9.03
C GLY A 106 5.72 7.64 10.47
N GLU A 107 5.75 8.86 11.01
CA GLU A 107 5.34 9.21 12.37
C GLU A 107 3.80 9.29 12.48
N ARG A 108 3.13 8.11 12.42
CA ARG A 108 1.68 7.99 12.32
C ARG A 108 0.91 8.77 13.40
N GLY A 109 1.25 8.54 14.68
CA GLY A 109 0.46 9.07 15.80
C GLY A 109 0.45 10.58 15.84
N GLU A 110 1.62 11.21 15.70
CA GLU A 110 1.73 12.67 15.71
C GLU A 110 1.18 13.28 14.43
N SER A 111 1.41 12.67 13.27
CA SER A 111 0.87 13.10 11.99
C SER A 111 -0.68 13.21 12.04
N ILE A 112 -1.35 12.14 12.44
CA ILE A 112 -2.82 12.12 12.58
C ILE A 112 -3.31 13.17 13.59
N LYS A 113 -2.59 13.33 14.71
CA LYS A 113 -2.93 14.35 15.72
C LYS A 113 -2.84 15.76 15.13
N GLN A 114 -1.79 16.10 14.39
CA GLN A 114 -1.63 17.42 13.80
C GLN A 114 -2.71 17.70 12.75
N MET A 115 -3.07 16.73 11.92
CA MET A 115 -4.17 16.83 10.95
C MET A 115 -5.52 17.04 11.65
N ALA A 116 -5.80 16.30 12.73
CA ALA A 116 -7.03 16.46 13.51
C ALA A 116 -7.12 17.86 14.12
N VAL A 117 -6.03 18.42 14.65
CA VAL A 117 -5.99 19.80 15.15
C VAL A 117 -6.29 20.77 14.01
N ALA A 118 -5.70 20.62 12.84
CA ALA A 118 -5.94 21.52 11.71
C ALA A 118 -7.42 21.58 11.30
N VAL A 119 -8.10 20.43 11.17
CA VAL A 119 -9.52 20.39 10.79
C VAL A 119 -10.44 20.82 11.95
N GLN A 120 -10.02 20.71 13.21
CA GLN A 120 -10.74 21.28 14.34
C GLN A 120 -10.65 22.81 14.38
N LEU A 121 -9.49 23.38 14.03
CA LEU A 121 -9.30 24.83 13.96
C LEU A 121 -10.04 25.46 12.77
N ARG A 122 -10.16 24.74 11.65
CA ARG A 122 -10.84 25.20 10.43
C ARG A 122 -11.74 24.10 9.87
N PRO A 123 -12.91 23.84 10.47
CA PRO A 123 -13.79 22.71 10.12
C PRO A 123 -14.52 22.87 8.77
N ASP A 124 -14.46 24.04 8.18
CA ASP A 124 -15.03 24.39 6.86
C ASP A 124 -14.00 24.33 5.72
N SER A 125 -12.79 23.87 6.00
CA SER A 125 -11.73 23.75 4.99
C SER A 125 -11.84 22.45 4.21
N ALA A 126 -12.42 22.47 3.01
CA ALA A 126 -12.47 21.32 2.12
C ALA A 126 -11.05 20.76 1.83
N GLY A 127 -10.08 21.66 1.56
CA GLY A 127 -8.68 21.26 1.37
C GLY A 127 -8.05 20.62 2.61
N GLY A 128 -8.36 21.12 3.80
CA GLY A 128 -7.89 20.55 5.07
C GLY A 128 -8.40 19.12 5.28
N HIS A 129 -9.69 18.88 5.08
CA HIS A 129 -10.30 17.55 5.14
C HIS A 129 -9.70 16.61 4.09
N ASN A 130 -9.49 17.08 2.85
CA ASN A 130 -8.85 16.30 1.82
C ASN A 130 -7.41 15.90 2.20
N GLN A 131 -6.60 16.81 2.74
CA GLN A 131 -5.24 16.49 3.20
C GLN A 131 -5.24 15.52 4.38
N TYR A 132 -6.18 15.66 5.31
CA TYR A 132 -6.32 14.71 6.41
C TYR A 132 -6.70 13.32 5.91
N GLY A 133 -7.65 13.21 4.98
CA GLY A 133 -8.00 11.96 4.31
C GLY A 133 -6.80 11.30 3.61
N MET A 134 -5.93 12.07 2.96
CA MET A 134 -4.69 11.57 2.35
C MET A 134 -3.72 10.99 3.38
N VAL A 135 -3.52 11.66 4.51
CA VAL A 135 -2.67 11.15 5.60
C VAL A 135 -3.24 9.87 6.19
N LEU A 136 -4.53 9.81 6.43
CA LEU A 136 -5.21 8.61 6.93
C LEU A 136 -5.08 7.44 5.95
N SER A 137 -5.24 7.69 4.64
CA SER A 137 -5.05 6.68 3.59
C SER A 137 -3.64 6.09 3.59
N ARG A 138 -2.62 6.94 3.80
CA ARG A 138 -1.22 6.51 3.91
C ARG A 138 -1.01 5.51 5.04
N PHE A 139 -1.74 5.67 6.14
CA PHE A 139 -1.67 4.77 7.31
C PHE A 139 -2.74 3.68 7.31
N ILE A 140 -3.43 3.48 6.18
CA ILE A 140 -4.44 2.42 5.96
C ILE A 140 -5.67 2.59 6.86
N GLU A 141 -5.94 3.80 7.34
CA GLU A 141 -7.17 4.18 8.05
C GLU A 141 -8.30 4.50 7.04
N LEU A 142 -8.60 3.52 6.18
CA LEU A 142 -9.39 3.75 4.96
C LEU A 142 -10.82 4.21 5.24
N LYS A 143 -11.44 3.72 6.32
CA LYS A 143 -12.80 4.11 6.71
C LYS A 143 -12.87 5.59 7.10
N THR A 144 -11.93 6.04 7.93
CA THR A 144 -11.86 7.44 8.35
C THR A 144 -11.42 8.34 7.20
N ALA A 145 -10.47 7.87 6.35
CA ALA A 145 -10.05 8.59 5.15
C ALA A 145 -11.23 8.85 4.20
N ARG A 146 -12.10 7.85 3.99
CA ARG A 146 -13.33 7.99 3.21
C ARG A 146 -14.22 9.11 3.77
N GLN A 147 -14.46 9.12 5.08
CA GLN A 147 -15.28 10.15 5.74
C GLN A 147 -14.71 11.55 5.54
N GLU A 148 -13.38 11.70 5.63
CA GLU A 148 -12.73 12.99 5.44
C GLU A 148 -12.82 13.46 3.97
N PHE A 149 -12.68 12.57 2.98
CA PHE A 149 -12.87 12.91 1.58
C PHE A 149 -14.35 13.25 1.25
N GLU A 150 -15.30 12.49 1.80
CA GLU A 150 -16.73 12.78 1.67
C GLU A 150 -17.03 14.16 2.29
N LYS A 151 -16.45 14.48 3.46
CA LYS A 151 -16.58 15.80 4.09
C LYS A 151 -15.98 16.92 3.25
N ALA A 152 -14.81 16.68 2.64
CA ALA A 152 -14.21 17.64 1.72
C ALA A 152 -15.14 17.96 0.54
N LEU A 153 -15.81 16.95 -0.03
CA LEU A 153 -16.74 17.09 -1.15
C LEU A 153 -18.12 17.67 -0.74
N GLU A 154 -18.55 17.51 0.51
CA GLU A 154 -19.70 18.23 1.05
C GLU A 154 -19.44 19.73 1.13
N LEU A 155 -18.21 20.12 1.51
CA LEU A 155 -17.80 21.52 1.64
C LEU A 155 -17.50 22.17 0.27
N ASP A 156 -16.82 21.43 -0.61
CA ASP A 156 -16.53 21.85 -1.98
C ASP A 156 -16.71 20.69 -2.98
N PRO A 157 -17.89 20.59 -3.61
CA PRO A 157 -18.14 19.59 -4.65
C PRO A 157 -17.27 19.76 -5.92
N GLY A 158 -16.58 20.89 -6.05
CA GLY A 158 -15.67 21.21 -7.16
C GLY A 158 -14.22 20.80 -6.92
N LEU A 159 -13.90 20.22 -5.74
CA LEU A 159 -12.54 19.81 -5.41
C LEU A 159 -12.16 18.50 -6.13
N ALA A 160 -11.60 18.64 -7.34
CA ALA A 160 -11.27 17.51 -8.21
C ALA A 160 -10.34 16.48 -7.54
N GLU A 161 -9.38 16.92 -6.74
CA GLU A 161 -8.45 16.07 -6.00
C GLU A 161 -9.18 15.17 -4.98
N ALA A 162 -10.20 15.69 -4.30
CA ALA A 162 -10.99 14.88 -3.36
C ALA A 162 -11.79 13.80 -4.07
N HIS A 163 -12.33 14.09 -5.26
CA HIS A 163 -12.95 13.08 -6.11
C HIS A 163 -11.97 11.97 -6.51
N VAL A 164 -10.75 12.32 -6.94
CA VAL A 164 -9.70 11.34 -7.26
C VAL A 164 -9.36 10.49 -6.04
N ASN A 165 -9.11 11.12 -4.90
CA ASN A 165 -8.72 10.42 -3.67
C ASN A 165 -9.82 9.48 -3.16
N LEU A 166 -11.08 9.94 -3.17
CA LEU A 166 -12.21 9.10 -2.80
C LEU A 166 -12.38 7.92 -3.75
N SER A 167 -12.16 8.12 -5.06
CA SER A 167 -12.23 7.05 -6.05
C SER A 167 -11.23 5.91 -5.77
N LEU A 168 -10.03 6.24 -5.30
CA LEU A 168 -9.02 5.25 -4.93
C LEU A 168 -9.47 4.39 -3.73
N ILE A 169 -10.07 5.02 -2.71
CA ILE A 169 -10.62 4.29 -1.56
C ILE A 169 -11.77 3.38 -1.97
N LEU A 170 -12.69 3.89 -2.80
CA LEU A 170 -13.83 3.13 -3.31
C LEU A 170 -13.38 1.94 -4.18
N ALA A 171 -12.39 2.15 -5.06
CA ALA A 171 -11.81 1.09 -5.88
C ALA A 171 -11.18 -0.02 -5.03
N GLN A 172 -10.47 0.36 -3.96
CA GLN A 172 -9.89 -0.60 -3.00
C GLN A 172 -10.97 -1.39 -2.23
N ALA A 173 -12.11 -0.77 -1.96
CA ALA A 173 -13.27 -1.42 -1.36
C ALA A 173 -14.06 -2.30 -2.36
N GLY A 174 -13.68 -2.31 -3.65
CA GLY A 174 -14.41 -3.02 -4.70
C GLY A 174 -15.62 -2.27 -5.25
N GLU A 175 -15.88 -1.05 -4.81
CA GLU A 175 -16.98 -0.18 -5.23
C GLU A 175 -16.65 0.50 -6.58
N LEU A 176 -16.39 -0.32 -7.62
CA LEU A 176 -15.84 0.14 -8.92
C LEU A 176 -16.76 1.11 -9.67
N ILE A 177 -18.08 1.02 -9.50
CA ILE A 177 -19.02 1.93 -10.14
C ILE A 177 -18.88 3.33 -9.53
N SER A 178 -19.01 3.43 -8.21
CA SER A 178 -18.89 4.71 -7.49
C SER A 178 -17.50 5.33 -7.69
N ALA A 179 -16.44 4.50 -7.68
CA ALA A 179 -15.07 4.96 -7.99
C ALA A 179 -15.01 5.60 -9.38
N GLY A 180 -15.64 4.97 -10.37
CA GLY A 180 -15.73 5.50 -11.72
C GLY A 180 -16.48 6.81 -11.80
N ASP A 181 -17.62 6.95 -11.12
CA ASP A 181 -18.42 8.15 -11.10
C ASP A 181 -17.65 9.35 -10.53
N HIS A 182 -16.88 9.14 -9.46
CA HIS A 182 -16.02 10.18 -8.91
C HIS A 182 -14.88 10.57 -9.87
N LEU A 183 -14.27 9.62 -10.60
CA LEU A 183 -13.27 9.95 -11.62
C LEU A 183 -13.90 10.74 -12.79
N ASP A 184 -15.12 10.42 -13.20
CA ASP A 184 -15.84 11.16 -14.24
C ASP A 184 -16.11 12.61 -13.81
N GLN A 185 -16.43 12.86 -12.53
CA GLN A 185 -16.53 14.21 -11.98
C GLN A 185 -15.17 14.92 -11.97
N ALA A 186 -14.11 14.25 -11.52
CA ALA A 186 -12.76 14.82 -11.52
C ALA A 186 -12.31 15.21 -12.95
N ILE A 187 -12.52 14.36 -13.94
CA ILE A 187 -12.21 14.62 -15.36
C ILE A 187 -12.97 15.84 -15.85
N LYS A 188 -14.27 15.93 -15.55
CA LYS A 188 -15.11 17.07 -15.92
C LYS A 188 -14.60 18.39 -15.32
N LEU A 189 -14.18 18.37 -14.06
CA LEU A 189 -13.66 19.53 -13.33
C LEU A 189 -12.28 19.96 -13.82
N GLN A 190 -11.39 19.00 -14.08
CA GLN A 190 -10.03 19.29 -14.54
C GLN A 190 -9.96 19.71 -16.00
N GLY A 191 -10.86 19.22 -16.86
CA GLY A 191 -10.81 19.46 -18.30
C GLY A 191 -9.61 18.77 -18.98
N ARG A 192 -9.25 19.25 -20.19
CA ARG A 192 -8.14 18.67 -20.97
C ARG A 192 -6.81 19.38 -20.68
N VAL A 193 -6.26 19.13 -19.52
CA VAL A 193 -4.95 19.67 -19.12
C VAL A 193 -4.01 18.51 -18.78
N PRO A 194 -2.67 18.70 -18.87
CA PRO A 194 -1.71 17.64 -18.54
C PRO A 194 -1.91 17.01 -17.14
N ALA A 195 -2.41 17.80 -16.19
CA ALA A 195 -2.74 17.34 -14.85
C ALA A 195 -3.83 16.24 -14.85
N ALA A 196 -4.75 16.27 -15.79
CA ALA A 196 -5.82 15.28 -15.91
C ALA A 196 -5.33 13.90 -16.41
N ALA A 197 -4.10 13.79 -16.93
CA ALA A 197 -3.55 12.55 -17.46
C ALA A 197 -3.62 11.41 -16.43
N TYR A 198 -3.32 11.69 -15.17
CA TYR A 198 -3.40 10.69 -14.10
C TYR A 198 -4.85 10.25 -13.83
N THR A 199 -5.80 11.17 -13.86
CA THR A 199 -7.22 10.85 -13.64
C THR A 199 -7.78 9.97 -14.76
N HIS A 200 -7.42 10.26 -16.02
CA HIS A 200 -7.76 9.40 -17.17
C HIS A 200 -7.11 8.01 -17.03
N TYR A 201 -5.85 7.94 -16.59
CA TYR A 201 -5.17 6.67 -16.29
C TYR A 201 -5.92 5.86 -15.24
N LEU A 202 -6.32 6.46 -14.12
CA LEU A 202 -7.12 5.79 -13.08
C LEU A 202 -8.48 5.34 -13.63
N ARG A 203 -9.13 6.17 -14.44
CA ARG A 203 -10.41 5.81 -15.07
C ARG A 203 -10.26 4.61 -15.99
N ALA A 204 -9.17 4.53 -16.74
CA ALA A 204 -8.83 3.36 -17.56
C ALA A 204 -8.64 2.09 -16.70
N LYS A 205 -7.99 2.19 -15.55
CA LYS A 205 -7.85 1.07 -14.61
C LYS A 205 -9.21 0.56 -14.13
N ILE A 206 -10.13 1.46 -13.80
CA ILE A 206 -11.50 1.08 -13.41
C ILE A 206 -12.24 0.38 -14.56
N TRP A 207 -12.15 0.90 -15.80
CA TRP A 207 -12.73 0.23 -16.96
C TRP A 207 -12.12 -1.15 -17.22
N GLY A 208 -10.80 -1.28 -17.06
CA GLY A 208 -10.10 -2.56 -17.18
C GLY A 208 -10.58 -3.58 -16.14
N ALA A 209 -10.71 -3.16 -14.87
CA ALA A 209 -11.23 -3.99 -13.78
C ALA A 209 -12.69 -4.44 -14.02
N GLN A 210 -13.49 -3.63 -14.74
CA GLN A 210 -14.84 -3.96 -15.16
C GLN A 210 -14.88 -4.76 -16.47
N ASN A 211 -13.74 -5.18 -17.00
CA ASN A 211 -13.59 -5.85 -18.30
C ASN A 211 -14.13 -5.04 -19.50
N ARG A 212 -14.10 -3.71 -19.40
CA ARG A 212 -14.51 -2.78 -20.49
C ARG A 212 -13.27 -2.33 -21.26
N ILE A 213 -12.68 -3.28 -22.02
CA ILE A 213 -11.36 -3.14 -22.65
C ILE A 213 -11.30 -1.92 -23.58
N ASP A 214 -12.29 -1.74 -24.48
CA ASP A 214 -12.29 -0.61 -25.43
C ASP A 214 -12.31 0.75 -24.73
N LYS A 215 -13.10 0.87 -23.64
CA LYS A 215 -13.17 2.10 -22.86
C LYS A 215 -11.84 2.36 -22.13
N SER A 216 -11.22 1.30 -21.59
CA SER A 216 -9.90 1.39 -20.96
C SER A 216 -8.85 1.90 -21.96
N ILE A 217 -8.84 1.36 -23.19
CA ILE A 217 -7.94 1.82 -24.26
C ILE A 217 -8.15 3.30 -24.54
N GLY A 218 -9.39 3.76 -24.73
CA GLY A 218 -9.69 5.16 -25.02
C GLY A 218 -9.22 6.13 -23.94
N GLU A 219 -9.38 5.75 -22.67
CA GLU A 219 -8.91 6.55 -21.54
C GLU A 219 -7.36 6.55 -21.43
N LEU A 220 -6.70 5.42 -21.72
CA LEU A 220 -5.24 5.33 -21.76
C LEU A 220 -4.67 6.21 -22.89
N GLU A 221 -5.27 6.15 -24.07
CA GLU A 221 -4.89 7.00 -25.19
C GLU A 221 -5.07 8.49 -24.87
N THR A 222 -6.16 8.86 -24.17
CA THR A 222 -6.36 10.23 -23.70
C THR A 222 -5.29 10.63 -22.67
N SER A 223 -5.00 9.75 -21.70
CA SER A 223 -3.93 9.97 -20.71
C SER A 223 -2.57 10.24 -21.40
N ILE A 224 -2.23 9.42 -22.40
CA ILE A 224 -0.99 9.55 -23.19
C ILE A 224 -0.98 10.82 -24.05
N GLN A 225 -2.11 11.21 -24.64
CA GLN A 225 -2.21 12.47 -25.37
C GLN A 225 -1.93 13.67 -24.47
N LEU A 226 -2.39 13.64 -23.23
CA LEU A 226 -2.16 14.70 -22.25
C LEU A 226 -0.73 14.67 -21.68
N ARG A 227 -0.14 13.48 -21.53
CA ARG A 227 1.23 13.30 -21.03
C ARG A 227 1.93 12.15 -21.79
N PRO A 228 2.61 12.46 -22.92
CA PRO A 228 3.23 11.45 -23.78
C PRO A 228 4.36 10.64 -23.13
N GLU A 229 4.99 11.16 -22.07
CA GLU A 229 6.05 10.52 -21.30
C GLU A 229 5.52 9.63 -20.13
N TYR A 230 4.21 9.38 -20.07
CA TYR A 230 3.60 8.56 -19.03
C TYR A 230 3.81 7.07 -19.30
N ALA A 231 4.96 6.52 -18.84
CA ALA A 231 5.38 5.15 -19.12
C ALA A 231 4.36 4.09 -18.70
N GLU A 232 3.74 4.27 -17.51
CA GLU A 232 2.75 3.34 -16.97
C GLU A 232 1.49 3.29 -17.83
N ALA A 233 1.05 4.43 -18.38
CA ALA A 233 -0.09 4.46 -19.29
C ALA A 233 0.23 3.72 -20.60
N TRP A 234 1.44 3.86 -21.14
CA TRP A 234 1.90 3.09 -22.30
C TRP A 234 1.96 1.58 -22.02
N SER A 235 2.47 1.18 -20.83
CA SER A 235 2.54 -0.22 -20.40
C SER A 235 1.15 -0.86 -20.30
N ASP A 236 0.20 -0.16 -19.66
CA ASP A 236 -1.17 -0.65 -19.53
C ASP A 236 -1.92 -0.62 -20.86
N LEU A 237 -1.68 0.38 -21.74
CA LEU A 237 -2.24 0.39 -23.11
C LEU A 237 -1.81 -0.85 -23.89
N GLY A 238 -0.53 -1.22 -23.80
CA GLY A 238 -0.03 -2.45 -24.41
C GLY A 238 -0.72 -3.70 -23.85
N GLY A 239 -0.95 -3.74 -22.53
CA GLY A 239 -1.71 -4.79 -21.88
C GLY A 239 -3.17 -4.90 -22.39
N MET A 240 -3.87 -3.76 -22.47
CA MET A 240 -5.26 -3.72 -22.94
C MET A 240 -5.40 -4.06 -24.45
N ARG A 241 -4.48 -3.57 -25.30
CA ARG A 241 -4.44 -3.92 -26.73
C ARG A 241 -4.18 -5.41 -26.95
N ARG A 242 -3.33 -6.03 -26.14
CA ARG A 242 -3.16 -7.49 -26.17
C ARG A 242 -4.46 -8.23 -25.83
N LEU A 243 -5.22 -7.75 -24.86
CA LEU A 243 -6.53 -8.33 -24.49
C LEU A 243 -7.60 -8.13 -25.61
N SER A 244 -7.51 -7.04 -26.36
CA SER A 244 -8.37 -6.79 -27.53
C SER A 244 -7.87 -7.49 -28.81
N LEU A 245 -6.82 -8.34 -28.71
CA LEU A 245 -6.19 -9.07 -29.82
C LEU A 245 -5.47 -8.16 -30.84
N ASP A 246 -5.20 -6.91 -30.52
CA ASP A 246 -4.34 -6.01 -31.28
C ASP A 246 -2.86 -6.22 -30.88
N SER A 247 -2.27 -7.31 -31.38
CA SER A 247 -0.86 -7.65 -31.05
C SER A 247 0.11 -6.59 -31.56
N SER A 248 -0.12 -6.02 -32.75
CA SER A 248 0.75 -4.99 -33.33
C SER A 248 0.74 -3.71 -32.49
N GLY A 249 -0.45 -3.22 -32.14
CA GLY A 249 -0.60 -2.04 -31.29
C GLY A 249 -0.08 -2.28 -29.88
N ALA A 250 -0.21 -3.51 -29.36
CA ALA A 250 0.34 -3.89 -28.06
C ALA A 250 1.88 -3.80 -28.04
N VAL A 251 2.55 -4.35 -29.07
CA VAL A 251 4.02 -4.24 -29.20
C VAL A 251 4.46 -2.79 -29.26
N GLN A 252 3.85 -1.98 -30.12
CA GLN A 252 4.21 -0.55 -30.25
C GLN A 252 4.07 0.20 -28.91
N ALA A 253 2.98 -0.02 -28.19
CA ALA A 253 2.76 0.62 -26.90
C ALA A 253 3.78 0.17 -25.84
N LEU A 254 4.10 -1.13 -25.77
CA LEU A 254 5.08 -1.65 -24.84
C LEU A 254 6.51 -1.26 -25.18
N GLU A 255 6.88 -1.20 -26.47
CA GLU A 255 8.18 -0.62 -26.90
C GLU A 255 8.32 0.82 -26.42
N LYS A 256 7.24 1.62 -26.51
CA LYS A 256 7.25 2.99 -26.01
C LYS A 256 7.37 3.01 -24.47
N ALA A 257 6.67 2.12 -23.76
CA ALA A 257 6.76 2.00 -22.30
C ALA A 257 8.20 1.68 -21.85
N VAL A 258 8.83 0.68 -22.45
CA VAL A 258 10.21 0.29 -22.08
C VAL A 258 11.25 1.32 -22.53
N ALA A 259 10.99 2.10 -23.58
CA ALA A 259 11.85 3.21 -23.97
C ALA A 259 11.81 4.34 -22.93
N LEU A 260 10.64 4.60 -22.32
CA LEU A 260 10.48 5.61 -21.28
C LEU A 260 10.96 5.10 -19.91
N ASN A 261 10.67 3.84 -19.57
CA ASN A 261 11.13 3.20 -18.37
C ASN A 261 11.71 1.79 -18.66
N PRO A 262 13.03 1.70 -18.92
CA PRO A 262 13.68 0.43 -19.24
C PRO A 262 13.62 -0.64 -18.14
N HIS A 263 13.34 -0.23 -16.90
CA HIS A 263 13.27 -1.12 -15.73
C HIS A 263 11.84 -1.51 -15.34
N ASP A 264 10.83 -1.15 -16.14
CA ASP A 264 9.46 -1.64 -15.94
C ASP A 264 9.38 -3.15 -16.23
N SER A 265 9.51 -3.97 -15.20
CA SER A 265 9.47 -5.44 -15.30
C SER A 265 8.19 -5.94 -15.94
N THR A 266 7.05 -5.28 -15.70
CA THR A 266 5.76 -5.66 -16.28
C THR A 266 5.72 -5.41 -17.77
N ALA A 267 6.15 -4.24 -18.23
CA ALA A 267 6.24 -3.93 -19.66
C ALA A 267 7.25 -4.85 -20.36
N GLN A 268 8.42 -5.07 -19.75
CA GLN A 268 9.45 -5.97 -20.25
C GLN A 268 8.92 -7.42 -20.40
N TYR A 269 8.24 -7.92 -19.37
CA TYR A 269 7.64 -9.26 -19.42
C TYR A 269 6.57 -9.37 -20.51
N ARG A 270 5.63 -8.42 -20.57
CA ARG A 270 4.56 -8.41 -21.59
C ARG A 270 5.13 -8.37 -23.00
N LEU A 271 6.14 -7.53 -23.24
CA LEU A 271 6.81 -7.40 -24.53
C LEU A 271 7.57 -8.68 -24.89
N GLY A 272 8.28 -9.27 -23.94
CA GLY A 272 8.95 -10.54 -24.11
C GLY A 272 7.99 -11.68 -24.47
N GLN A 273 6.79 -11.72 -23.88
CA GLN A 273 5.76 -12.69 -24.22
C GLN A 273 5.24 -12.51 -25.66
N LEU A 274 4.99 -11.25 -26.09
CA LEU A 274 4.52 -10.97 -27.45
C LEU A 274 5.58 -11.37 -28.48
N TYR A 275 6.84 -10.99 -28.28
CA TYR A 275 7.93 -11.41 -29.17
C TYR A 275 8.12 -12.95 -29.21
N LEU A 276 7.92 -13.63 -28.08
CA LEU A 276 7.97 -15.07 -28.05
C LEU A 276 6.82 -15.72 -28.84
N GLN A 277 5.64 -15.12 -28.80
CA GLN A 277 4.48 -15.54 -29.58
C GLN A 277 4.73 -15.33 -31.08
N ASP A 278 5.27 -14.19 -31.48
CA ASP A 278 5.56 -13.83 -32.87
C ASP A 278 6.80 -14.55 -33.44
N GLY A 279 7.50 -15.34 -32.62
CA GLY A 279 8.68 -16.10 -33.05
C GLY A 279 10.00 -15.35 -32.96
N GLU A 280 9.98 -14.09 -32.57
CA GLU A 280 11.13 -13.21 -32.36
C GLU A 280 11.90 -13.61 -31.06
N THR A 281 12.37 -14.85 -31.02
CA THR A 281 12.89 -15.48 -29.79
C THR A 281 14.08 -14.74 -29.18
N VAL A 282 14.92 -14.10 -30.00
CA VAL A 282 16.10 -13.35 -29.50
C VAL A 282 15.62 -12.12 -28.72
N LYS A 283 14.72 -11.32 -29.31
CA LYS A 283 14.15 -10.17 -28.63
C LYS A 283 13.40 -10.57 -27.36
N ALA A 284 12.63 -11.68 -27.42
CA ALA A 284 11.93 -12.20 -26.25
C ALA A 284 12.90 -12.50 -25.09
N LEU A 285 14.05 -13.13 -25.37
CA LEU A 285 15.05 -13.43 -24.36
C LEU A 285 15.61 -12.18 -23.69
N ASP A 286 15.91 -11.14 -24.48
CA ASP A 286 16.46 -9.90 -23.94
C ASP A 286 15.47 -9.21 -22.97
N HIS A 287 14.22 -9.09 -23.39
CA HIS A 287 13.17 -8.49 -22.56
C HIS A 287 12.83 -9.33 -21.32
N LEU A 288 12.71 -10.66 -21.43
CA LEU A 288 12.43 -11.53 -20.29
C LEU A 288 13.58 -11.56 -19.28
N LYS A 289 14.83 -11.48 -19.70
CA LYS A 289 15.98 -11.34 -18.80
C LYS A 289 15.93 -10.02 -18.02
N ILE A 290 15.57 -8.91 -18.67
CA ILE A 290 15.41 -7.61 -17.99
C ILE A 290 14.24 -7.67 -17.01
N ALA A 291 13.11 -8.26 -17.38
CA ALA A 291 11.96 -8.42 -16.49
C ALA A 291 12.34 -9.17 -15.20
N LEU A 292 13.16 -10.20 -15.31
CA LEU A 292 13.61 -11.00 -14.18
C LEU A 292 14.55 -10.25 -13.22
N LEU A 293 15.21 -9.15 -13.67
CA LEU A 293 16.01 -8.29 -12.78
C LEU A 293 15.17 -7.59 -11.72
N GLY A 294 13.91 -7.28 -12.03
CA GLY A 294 12.98 -6.63 -11.08
C GLY A 294 12.46 -7.59 -10.01
N ASP A 295 12.12 -8.82 -10.41
CA ASP A 295 11.78 -9.92 -9.49
C ASP A 295 12.41 -11.23 -9.97
N PRO A 296 13.55 -11.63 -9.39
CA PRO A 296 14.24 -12.86 -9.76
C PRO A 296 13.44 -14.15 -9.50
N PHE A 297 12.36 -14.07 -8.74
CA PHE A 297 11.52 -15.20 -8.34
C PHE A 297 10.13 -15.19 -8.99
N ASP A 298 9.87 -14.26 -9.92
CA ASP A 298 8.60 -14.24 -10.65
C ASP A 298 8.45 -15.49 -11.51
N VAL A 299 7.57 -16.37 -11.08
CA VAL A 299 7.33 -17.68 -11.68
C VAL A 299 6.88 -17.56 -13.13
N ALA A 300 6.07 -16.54 -13.46
CA ALA A 300 5.54 -16.34 -14.82
C ALA A 300 6.67 -15.94 -15.79
N THR A 301 7.56 -15.04 -15.35
CA THR A 301 8.74 -14.63 -16.12
C THR A 301 9.73 -15.80 -16.29
N LEU A 302 9.99 -16.57 -15.22
CA LEU A 302 10.85 -17.75 -15.28
C LEU A 302 10.33 -18.80 -16.28
N TYR A 303 9.02 -19.11 -16.27
CA TYR A 303 8.43 -20.02 -17.27
C TYR A 303 8.55 -19.50 -18.70
N SER A 304 8.32 -18.20 -18.89
CA SER A 304 8.44 -17.58 -20.21
C SER A 304 9.89 -17.59 -20.70
N LEU A 305 10.85 -17.35 -19.81
CA LEU A 305 12.28 -17.38 -20.11
C LEU A 305 12.75 -18.81 -20.42
N ASP A 306 12.35 -19.81 -19.63
CA ASP A 306 12.67 -21.22 -19.93
C ASP A 306 12.16 -21.62 -21.32
N ARG A 307 10.89 -21.28 -21.62
CA ARG A 307 10.29 -21.55 -22.93
C ARG A 307 11.05 -20.85 -24.06
N ALA A 308 11.47 -19.60 -23.86
CA ALA A 308 12.24 -18.86 -24.86
C ALA A 308 13.61 -19.45 -25.06
N LEU A 309 14.33 -19.87 -24.00
CA LEU A 309 15.65 -20.52 -24.07
C LEU A 309 15.57 -21.85 -24.81
N ARG A 310 14.57 -22.67 -24.52
CA ARG A 310 14.36 -23.96 -25.23
C ARG A 310 14.06 -23.74 -26.70
N LYS A 311 13.20 -22.75 -27.05
CA LYS A 311 12.86 -22.38 -28.42
C LYS A 311 14.10 -21.88 -29.19
N ALA A 312 15.03 -21.22 -28.48
CA ALA A 312 16.32 -20.77 -29.03
C ALA A 312 17.38 -21.87 -29.11
N GLY A 313 17.11 -23.09 -28.66
CA GLY A 313 18.09 -24.16 -28.57
C GLY A 313 19.13 -24.02 -27.46
N LYS A 314 18.97 -23.07 -26.56
CA LYS A 314 19.87 -22.71 -25.45
C LYS A 314 19.61 -23.56 -24.20
N LEU A 315 19.68 -24.89 -24.34
CA LEU A 315 19.27 -25.83 -23.29
C LEU A 315 20.13 -25.72 -22.03
N GLU A 316 21.43 -25.42 -22.17
CA GLU A 316 22.29 -25.25 -20.98
C GLU A 316 21.94 -23.99 -20.16
N GLU A 317 21.51 -22.90 -20.83
CA GLU A 317 21.00 -21.71 -20.13
C GLU A 317 19.63 -21.96 -19.47
N ALA A 318 18.83 -22.90 -19.96
CA ALA A 318 17.54 -23.26 -19.41
C ALA A 318 17.63 -24.05 -18.09
N LYS A 319 18.64 -24.92 -17.92
CA LYS A 319 18.80 -25.79 -16.74
C LYS A 319 18.72 -25.05 -15.38
N PRO A 320 19.44 -23.94 -15.16
CA PRO A 320 19.37 -23.22 -13.91
C PRO A 320 17.93 -22.62 -13.64
N ILE A 321 17.26 -22.22 -14.72
CA ILE A 321 15.86 -21.70 -14.60
C ILE A 321 14.90 -22.83 -14.21
N GLU A 322 15.05 -24.01 -14.84
CA GLU A 322 14.27 -25.21 -14.48
C GLU A 322 14.47 -25.61 -13.02
N LYS A 323 15.70 -25.59 -12.56
CA LYS A 323 16.03 -25.90 -11.16
C LYS A 323 15.36 -24.89 -10.24
N GLN A 324 15.44 -23.59 -10.55
CA GLN A 324 14.82 -22.54 -9.77
C GLN A 324 13.29 -22.70 -9.70
N LEU A 325 12.65 -23.01 -10.84
CA LEU A 325 11.22 -23.31 -10.88
C LEU A 325 10.84 -24.52 -10.04
N ALA A 326 11.65 -25.59 -10.10
CA ALA A 326 11.44 -26.79 -9.29
C ALA A 326 11.57 -26.48 -7.77
N ASP A 327 12.58 -25.69 -7.38
CA ASP A 327 12.79 -25.29 -6.00
C ASP A 327 11.64 -24.40 -5.48
N LEU A 328 11.16 -23.45 -6.30
CA LEU A 328 10.01 -22.60 -5.95
C LEU A 328 8.73 -23.42 -5.79
N ARG A 329 8.49 -24.38 -6.70
CA ARG A 329 7.35 -25.31 -6.60
C ARG A 329 7.43 -26.15 -5.33
N ALA A 330 8.58 -26.76 -5.05
CA ALA A 330 8.79 -27.57 -3.86
C ALA A 330 8.58 -26.76 -2.56
N LYS A 331 9.00 -25.49 -2.56
CA LYS A 331 8.76 -24.56 -1.44
C LYS A 331 7.28 -24.26 -1.26
N SER A 332 6.55 -24.02 -2.35
CA SER A 332 5.10 -23.76 -2.33
C SER A 332 4.33 -25.00 -1.84
N ASP A 333 4.69 -26.19 -2.34
CA ASP A 333 4.07 -27.47 -1.96
C ASP A 333 4.29 -27.77 -0.47
N ARG A 334 5.50 -27.52 0.05
CA ARG A 334 5.80 -27.64 1.47
C ARG A 334 4.97 -26.67 2.32
N ALA A 335 4.89 -25.40 1.90
CA ALA A 335 4.08 -24.39 2.59
C ALA A 335 2.61 -24.79 2.61
N SER A 336 2.07 -25.25 1.50
CA SER A 336 0.69 -25.75 1.39
C SER A 336 0.43 -26.96 2.28
N THR A 337 1.39 -27.89 2.33
CA THR A 337 1.31 -29.08 3.19
C THR A 337 1.30 -28.70 4.67
N VAL A 338 2.15 -27.76 5.07
CA VAL A 338 2.22 -27.25 6.45
C VAL A 338 0.92 -26.52 6.81
N ALA A 339 0.40 -25.66 5.94
CA ALA A 339 -0.86 -24.96 6.16
C ALA A 339 -2.05 -25.91 6.30
N LEU A 340 -2.11 -26.96 5.46
CA LEU A 340 -3.15 -28.00 5.57
C LEU A 340 -3.03 -28.79 6.87
N ALA A 341 -1.81 -29.14 7.30
CA ALA A 341 -1.59 -29.82 8.56
C ALA A 341 -2.00 -28.96 9.76
N ALA A 342 -1.69 -27.66 9.74
CA ALA A 342 -2.11 -26.72 10.78
C ALA A 342 -3.64 -26.59 10.83
N SER A 343 -4.30 -26.44 9.68
CA SER A 343 -5.77 -26.39 9.59
C SER A 343 -6.40 -27.67 10.17
N ARG A 344 -5.89 -28.84 9.80
CA ARG A 344 -6.38 -30.12 10.31
C ARG A 344 -6.26 -30.24 11.83
N LEU A 345 -5.12 -29.81 12.40
CA LEU A 345 -4.95 -29.80 13.85
C LEU A 345 -5.94 -28.86 14.55
N ASN A 346 -6.18 -27.69 13.95
CA ASN A 346 -7.21 -26.77 14.44
C ASN A 346 -8.60 -27.41 14.41
N ASP A 347 -8.98 -28.08 13.33
CA ASP A 347 -10.27 -28.76 13.19
C ASP A 347 -10.43 -29.91 14.21
N GLU A 348 -9.36 -30.67 14.45
CA GLU A 348 -9.31 -31.68 15.53
C GLU A 348 -9.52 -31.03 16.91
N GLY A 349 -8.90 -29.83 17.13
CA GLY A 349 -9.11 -29.04 18.36
C GLY A 349 -10.57 -28.64 18.53
N ILE A 350 -11.20 -28.11 17.47
CA ILE A 350 -12.63 -27.76 17.48
C ILE A 350 -13.52 -28.98 17.79
N ALA A 351 -13.20 -30.14 17.23
CA ALA A 351 -13.95 -31.37 17.50
C ALA A 351 -13.82 -31.82 18.97
N MET A 352 -12.61 -31.75 19.55
CA MET A 352 -12.36 -32.05 20.95
C MET A 352 -13.09 -31.09 21.89
N GLU A 353 -13.07 -29.79 21.55
CA GLU A 353 -13.79 -28.79 22.33
C GLU A 353 -15.30 -29.02 22.31
N ARG A 354 -15.88 -29.39 21.18
CA ARG A 354 -17.31 -29.78 21.07
C ARG A 354 -17.64 -31.01 21.88
N SER A 355 -16.70 -31.92 22.07
CA SER A 355 -16.87 -33.10 22.95
C SER A 355 -16.65 -32.79 24.43
N GLY A 356 -16.28 -31.57 24.79
CA GLY A 356 -16.03 -31.12 26.16
C GLY A 356 -14.58 -31.25 26.62
N ASP A 357 -13.68 -31.84 25.83
CA ASP A 357 -12.26 -31.97 26.18
C ASP A 357 -11.45 -30.73 25.75
N VAL A 358 -11.65 -29.64 26.49
CA VAL A 358 -10.96 -28.34 26.22
C VAL A 358 -9.45 -28.47 26.42
N ARG A 359 -8.96 -29.39 27.28
CA ARG A 359 -7.51 -29.57 27.48
C ARG A 359 -6.86 -30.22 26.26
N ALA A 360 -7.47 -31.23 25.69
CA ALA A 360 -7.00 -31.85 24.45
C ALA A 360 -7.10 -30.85 23.27
N ALA A 361 -8.19 -30.08 23.18
CA ALA A 361 -8.36 -29.03 22.19
C ALA A 361 -7.22 -27.99 22.26
N LEU A 362 -6.87 -27.54 23.47
CA LEU A 362 -5.77 -26.58 23.68
C LEU A 362 -4.44 -27.08 23.11
N ALA A 363 -4.13 -28.38 23.31
CA ALA A 363 -2.91 -28.99 22.77
C ALA A 363 -2.91 -29.00 21.23
N LYS A 364 -4.09 -29.23 20.61
CA LYS A 364 -4.24 -29.22 19.14
C LYS A 364 -4.12 -27.82 18.56
N TYR A 365 -4.74 -26.83 19.18
CA TYR A 365 -4.60 -25.43 18.75
C TYR A 365 -3.15 -24.95 18.88
N ARG A 366 -2.46 -25.33 19.95
CA ARG A 366 -1.03 -25.03 20.10
C ARG A 366 -0.20 -25.64 19.00
N ALA A 367 -0.43 -26.92 18.69
CA ALA A 367 0.27 -27.62 17.61
C ALA A 367 -0.01 -26.99 16.24
N ALA A 368 -1.23 -26.48 16.01
CA ALA A 368 -1.55 -25.74 14.78
C ALA A 368 -0.74 -24.43 14.69
N LEU A 369 -0.61 -23.68 15.79
CA LEU A 369 0.19 -22.46 15.88
C LEU A 369 1.69 -22.72 15.76
N ASP A 370 2.19 -23.84 16.26
CA ASP A 370 3.60 -24.23 16.11
C ASP A 370 3.95 -24.48 14.62
N LEU A 371 2.97 -24.92 13.81
CA LEU A 371 3.12 -25.08 12.35
C LEU A 371 2.90 -23.78 11.59
N ASP A 372 1.91 -22.99 11.96
CA ASP A 372 1.60 -21.70 11.37
C ASP A 372 1.39 -20.62 12.44
N PRO A 373 2.46 -19.97 12.89
CA PRO A 373 2.39 -18.91 13.90
C PRO A 373 1.60 -17.65 13.47
N SER A 374 1.30 -17.53 12.18
CA SER A 374 0.56 -16.39 11.64
C SER A 374 -0.95 -16.62 11.56
N GLY A 375 -1.41 -17.81 11.86
CA GLY A 375 -2.81 -18.22 11.78
C GLY A 375 -3.68 -17.55 12.85
N THR A 376 -4.22 -16.36 12.56
CA THR A 376 -5.06 -15.60 13.52
C THR A 376 -6.26 -16.39 14.03
N GLY A 377 -6.88 -17.23 13.18
CA GLY A 377 -7.98 -18.12 13.59
C GLY A 377 -7.52 -19.20 14.57
N PHE A 378 -6.32 -19.75 14.41
CA PHE A 378 -5.75 -20.73 15.34
C PHE A 378 -5.43 -20.07 16.68
N GLN A 379 -4.90 -18.86 16.65
CA GLN A 379 -4.57 -18.06 17.82
C GLN A 379 -5.82 -17.65 18.60
N LEU A 380 -6.90 -17.27 17.88
CA LEU A 380 -8.19 -17.02 18.49
C LEU A 380 -8.72 -18.24 19.27
N ASN A 381 -8.76 -19.40 18.60
CA ASN A 381 -9.23 -20.66 19.22
C ASN A 381 -8.36 -21.03 20.42
N TYR A 382 -7.04 -20.88 20.32
CA TYR A 382 -6.12 -21.13 21.44
C TYR A 382 -6.39 -20.19 22.62
N GLY A 383 -6.55 -18.89 22.38
CA GLY A 383 -6.88 -17.89 23.41
C GLY A 383 -8.23 -18.15 24.08
N LEU A 384 -9.26 -18.52 23.29
CA LEU A 384 -10.58 -18.89 23.81
C LEU A 384 -10.52 -20.15 24.68
N ALA A 385 -9.79 -21.16 24.26
CA ALA A 385 -9.62 -22.40 25.03
C ALA A 385 -8.87 -22.15 26.36
N LEU A 386 -7.86 -21.29 26.37
CA LEU A 386 -7.19 -20.83 27.60
C LEU A 386 -8.18 -20.19 28.58
N CYS A 387 -9.00 -19.25 28.07
CA CYS A 387 -10.06 -18.63 28.90
C CYS A 387 -11.03 -19.62 29.49
N ARG A 388 -11.49 -20.61 28.70
CA ARG A 388 -12.40 -21.69 29.18
C ARG A 388 -11.77 -22.58 30.27
N LEU A 389 -10.46 -22.71 30.27
CA LEU A 389 -9.70 -23.40 31.30
C LEU A 389 -9.39 -22.52 32.55
N GLY A 390 -9.89 -21.28 32.58
CA GLY A 390 -9.62 -20.32 33.66
C GLY A 390 -8.21 -19.70 33.62
N ARG A 391 -7.47 -19.92 32.55
CA ARG A 391 -6.14 -19.34 32.32
C ARG A 391 -6.27 -17.93 31.66
N TRP A 392 -6.90 -17.02 32.43
CA TRP A 392 -7.33 -15.73 31.91
C TRP A 392 -6.18 -14.87 31.40
N ASP A 393 -5.06 -14.77 32.15
CA ASP A 393 -3.92 -13.92 31.76
C ASP A 393 -3.30 -14.40 30.44
N ASP A 394 -3.14 -15.71 30.28
CA ASP A 394 -2.61 -16.30 29.05
C ASP A 394 -3.58 -16.07 27.88
N GLY A 395 -4.88 -16.30 28.09
CA GLY A 395 -5.91 -16.06 27.07
C GLY A 395 -6.00 -14.60 26.66
N ILE A 396 -5.89 -13.66 27.61
CA ILE A 396 -5.86 -12.21 27.35
C ILE A 396 -4.65 -11.85 26.46
N ALA A 397 -3.48 -12.45 26.70
CA ALA A 397 -2.30 -12.19 25.90
C ALA A 397 -2.51 -12.63 24.44
N GLU A 398 -3.05 -13.83 24.22
CA GLU A 398 -3.33 -14.36 22.88
C GLU A 398 -4.41 -13.55 22.14
N LEU A 399 -5.51 -13.19 22.82
CA LEU A 399 -6.58 -12.39 22.23
C LEU A 399 -6.12 -10.97 21.86
N ARG A 400 -5.21 -10.37 22.62
CA ARG A 400 -4.58 -9.09 22.26
C ARG A 400 -3.72 -9.22 21.02
N GLU A 401 -3.00 -10.32 20.87
CA GLU A 401 -2.20 -10.56 19.67
C GLU A 401 -3.08 -10.77 18.44
N VAL A 402 -4.23 -11.46 18.56
CA VAL A 402 -5.23 -11.51 17.49
C VAL A 402 -5.67 -10.11 17.07
N LEU A 403 -6.02 -9.24 18.03
CA LEU A 403 -6.46 -7.87 17.73
C LEU A 403 -5.32 -6.97 17.22
N ARG A 404 -4.08 -7.28 17.54
CA ARG A 404 -2.92 -6.60 16.93
C ARG A 404 -2.77 -6.94 15.45
N LEU A 405 -3.06 -8.20 15.08
CA LEU A 405 -2.97 -8.69 13.70
C LEU A 405 -4.24 -8.39 12.88
N ASP A 406 -5.40 -8.44 13.53
CA ASP A 406 -6.73 -8.20 12.96
C ASP A 406 -7.54 -7.32 13.93
N PRO A 407 -7.39 -5.97 13.85
CA PRO A 407 -8.08 -5.03 14.75
C PRO A 407 -9.60 -5.07 14.69
N ASP A 408 -10.16 -5.53 13.57
CA ASP A 408 -11.61 -5.58 13.33
C ASP A 408 -12.24 -6.91 13.79
N ASN A 409 -11.48 -7.81 14.40
CA ASN A 409 -11.97 -9.11 14.87
C ASN A 409 -12.93 -8.97 16.06
N GLN A 410 -14.21 -8.93 15.74
CA GLN A 410 -15.26 -8.75 16.75
C GLN A 410 -15.33 -9.87 17.79
N GLU A 411 -15.00 -11.11 17.40
CA GLU A 411 -15.01 -12.26 18.31
C GLU A 411 -13.88 -12.15 19.32
N ALA A 412 -12.66 -11.83 18.87
CA ALA A 412 -11.53 -11.57 19.75
C ALA A 412 -11.79 -10.40 20.70
N ALA A 413 -12.39 -9.30 20.21
CA ALA A 413 -12.71 -8.14 21.02
C ALA A 413 -13.72 -8.46 22.14
N LYS A 414 -14.78 -9.18 21.81
CA LYS A 414 -15.78 -9.64 22.79
C LYS A 414 -15.16 -10.60 23.82
N ALA A 415 -14.37 -11.56 23.35
CA ALA A 415 -13.71 -12.54 24.21
C ALA A 415 -12.70 -11.85 25.15
N LEU A 416 -11.93 -10.90 24.65
CA LEU A 416 -10.99 -10.13 25.46
C LEU A 416 -11.70 -9.33 26.57
N TYR A 417 -12.81 -8.67 26.23
CA TYR A 417 -13.61 -7.94 27.22
C TYR A 417 -14.05 -8.87 28.37
N ILE A 418 -14.62 -10.03 28.03
CA ILE A 418 -15.07 -11.03 29.02
C ILE A 418 -13.89 -11.56 29.84
N ALA A 419 -12.78 -11.91 29.19
CA ALA A 419 -11.61 -12.46 29.86
C ALA A 419 -11.00 -11.48 30.87
N VAL A 420 -10.93 -10.19 30.54
CA VAL A 420 -10.43 -9.13 31.44
C VAL A 420 -11.36 -8.98 32.67
N ASP A 421 -12.67 -9.02 32.47
CA ASP A 421 -13.64 -8.94 33.56
C ASP A 421 -13.53 -10.15 34.52
N GLN A 422 -13.45 -11.35 33.98
CA GLN A 422 -13.27 -12.59 34.75
C GLN A 422 -11.94 -12.66 35.50
N ALA A 423 -10.84 -12.18 34.86
CA ALA A 423 -9.54 -12.10 35.52
C ALA A 423 -9.55 -11.15 36.73
N ARG A 424 -10.31 -10.04 36.65
CA ARG A 424 -10.48 -9.08 37.77
C ARG A 424 -11.36 -9.64 38.90
N ALA A 425 -12.34 -10.47 38.55
CA ALA A 425 -13.25 -11.09 39.53
C ALA A 425 -12.62 -12.22 40.38
N GLN A 426 -11.48 -12.78 39.91
CA GLN A 426 -10.76 -13.77 40.72
C GLN A 426 -10.05 -13.07 41.89
N PRO A 427 -10.25 -13.50 43.15
CA PRO A 427 -9.56 -12.94 44.31
C PRO A 427 -8.06 -13.21 44.13
N GLY A 428 -7.30 -12.11 43.96
CA GLY A 428 -5.87 -12.13 43.62
C GLY A 428 -5.06 -13.01 44.55
N ASP A 429 -4.19 -13.83 44.02
CA ASP A 429 -3.12 -14.48 44.75
C ASP A 429 -2.22 -13.42 45.40
N THR A 430 -2.47 -13.13 46.67
CA THR A 430 -1.78 -12.12 47.49
C THR A 430 -0.29 -12.43 47.73
N ARG A 431 0.28 -13.43 47.02
CA ARG A 431 1.70 -13.85 47.18
C ARG A 431 2.72 -13.08 46.37
N LYS A 432 2.33 -12.10 45.54
CA LYS A 432 3.28 -11.24 44.75
C LYS A 432 3.42 -9.80 45.29
N ARG A 433 2.99 -9.51 46.51
CA ARG A 433 3.29 -8.24 47.20
C ARG A 433 4.10 -8.49 48.47
N ARG A 434 5.32 -8.97 48.30
CA ARG A 434 6.42 -8.83 49.28
C ARG A 434 7.75 -8.73 48.55
#